data_cd261ea7698df7ee51feb85f696d4f7e
#
_entry.id   cd261ea7698df7ee51feb85f696d4f7e
#
_cell.length_a   1.000
_cell.length_b   1.000
_cell.length_c   1.000
_cell.angle_alpha   90.00
_cell.angle_beta   90.00
_cell.angle_gamma   90.00
#
_symmetry.space_group_name_H-M   'P 1'
#
loop_
_entity.id
_entity.type
_entity.pdbx_description
1 polymer ?
#
loop_
_entity_poly.entity_id
_entity_poly.type
_entity_poly.pdbx_seq_one_letter_code
_entity_poly.pdbx_strand_id
1 'polypeptide(L)'
;ASGATATFSAPTSGTTATASVTVSANVVTAITVTSGGTGYYETPTLTLSNASSGSDHATATVQSELSASGGNAKTRYITRRVNLEDGFDAQDIRVILNAYKPKDTEIKVYYRVWNAEDPGDFEDKPYVLMTQETDANLISANESIINQYSYKSVDGAITYTSSGQTYDKFKTFSIKIVLASSSSTVIPKVKDMKAIALDF
;
A
#
# COMPACT_ATOMS: atom_id res chain seq x y z
N ALA A 1 -19.13 -8.61 -26.12
CA ALA A 1 -17.90 -7.91 -25.71
C ALA A 1 -16.82 -7.86 -26.81
N SER A 2 -17.21 -7.89 -28.09
CA SER A 2 -16.25 -7.75 -29.20
C SER A 2 -15.59 -6.36 -29.13
N GLY A 3 -14.24 -6.30 -29.08
CA GLY A 3 -13.51 -5.04 -29.02
C GLY A 3 -13.43 -4.44 -27.60
N ALA A 4 -13.55 -5.24 -26.55
CA ALA A 4 -13.34 -4.78 -25.18
C ALA A 4 -11.92 -4.22 -25.00
N THR A 5 -11.81 -3.07 -24.33
CA THR A 5 -10.54 -2.40 -24.02
C THR A 5 -10.41 -2.15 -22.53
N ALA A 6 -9.18 -2.18 -22.04
CA ALA A 6 -8.82 -1.84 -20.67
C ALA A 6 -7.91 -0.60 -20.67
N THR A 7 -8.30 0.44 -19.97
CA THR A 7 -7.57 1.71 -19.92
C THR A 7 -7.29 2.07 -18.46
N PHE A 8 -6.03 2.32 -18.14
CA PHE A 8 -5.62 2.83 -16.82
C PHE A 8 -5.68 4.35 -16.77
N SER A 9 -6.01 4.90 -15.59
CA SER A 9 -5.82 6.34 -15.36
C SER A 9 -4.34 6.71 -15.53
N ALA A 10 -4.09 7.92 -16.04
CA ALA A 10 -2.71 8.40 -16.21
C ALA A 10 -2.02 8.63 -14.86
N PRO A 11 -0.71 8.40 -14.74
CA PRO A 11 0.07 8.79 -13.58
C PRO A 11 0.23 10.31 -13.52
N THR A 12 0.60 10.83 -12.35
CA THR A 12 0.88 12.27 -12.17
C THR A 12 2.04 12.74 -13.03
N SER A 13 3.04 11.87 -13.23
CA SER A 13 4.17 12.07 -14.15
C SER A 13 4.69 10.72 -14.61
N GLY A 14 5.08 10.57 -15.87
CA GLY A 14 5.61 9.31 -16.39
C GLY A 14 4.77 8.70 -17.51
N THR A 15 4.76 7.37 -17.60
CA THR A 15 4.11 6.62 -18.67
C THR A 15 2.91 5.86 -18.14
N THR A 16 1.75 5.98 -18.82
CA THR A 16 0.55 5.24 -18.47
C THR A 16 0.74 3.73 -18.66
N ALA A 17 0.24 2.93 -17.69
CA ALA A 17 0.19 1.49 -17.81
C ALA A 17 -0.70 1.05 -18.98
N THR A 18 -0.39 -0.09 -19.58
CA THR A 18 -1.17 -0.67 -20.67
C THR A 18 -1.54 -2.12 -20.39
N ALA A 19 -2.67 -2.55 -20.90
CA ALA A 19 -3.13 -3.92 -20.81
C ALA A 19 -3.76 -4.39 -22.11
N SER A 20 -3.74 -5.70 -22.32
CA SER A 20 -4.50 -6.39 -23.36
C SER A 20 -5.71 -7.10 -22.74
N VAL A 21 -6.81 -7.16 -23.48
CA VAL A 21 -8.03 -7.86 -23.07
C VAL A 21 -8.25 -9.07 -23.97
N THR A 22 -8.44 -10.24 -23.36
CA THR A 22 -8.80 -11.46 -24.07
C THR A 22 -10.31 -11.67 -23.97
N VAL A 23 -10.95 -11.84 -25.11
CA VAL A 23 -12.40 -12.10 -25.22
C VAL A 23 -12.63 -13.45 -25.87
N SER A 24 -13.45 -14.27 -25.27
CA SER A 24 -13.92 -15.57 -25.85
C SER A 24 -15.43 -15.68 -25.69
N ALA A 25 -16.13 -16.09 -26.73
CA ALA A 25 -17.60 -16.21 -26.75
C ALA A 25 -18.32 -14.94 -26.22
N ASN A 26 -17.84 -13.75 -26.60
CA ASN A 26 -18.33 -12.44 -26.13
C ASN A 26 -18.16 -12.17 -24.63
N VAL A 27 -17.33 -12.94 -23.93
CA VAL A 27 -17.01 -12.74 -22.51
C VAL A 27 -15.54 -12.35 -22.38
N VAL A 28 -15.24 -11.36 -21.53
CA VAL A 28 -13.86 -11.06 -21.16
C VAL A 28 -13.34 -12.18 -20.27
N THR A 29 -12.33 -12.91 -20.74
CA THR A 29 -11.75 -14.06 -20.04
C THR A 29 -10.44 -13.75 -19.34
N ALA A 30 -9.72 -12.71 -19.79
CA ALA A 30 -8.50 -12.27 -19.15
C ALA A 30 -8.19 -10.80 -19.46
N ILE A 31 -7.50 -10.14 -18.51
CA ILE A 31 -6.87 -8.85 -18.68
C ILE A 31 -5.42 -9.03 -18.29
N THR A 32 -4.52 -8.79 -19.23
CA THR A 32 -3.07 -8.96 -19.03
C THR A 32 -2.39 -7.60 -19.10
N VAL A 33 -1.72 -7.19 -18.01
CA VAL A 33 -0.91 -5.96 -18.01
C VAL A 33 0.30 -6.18 -18.93
N THR A 34 0.40 -5.38 -20.00
CA THR A 34 1.49 -5.45 -20.99
C THR A 34 2.65 -4.52 -20.64
N SER A 35 2.34 -3.42 -19.90
CA SER A 35 3.33 -2.53 -19.29
C SER A 35 2.75 -1.96 -18.00
N GLY A 36 3.53 -1.98 -16.92
CA GLY A 36 3.14 -1.38 -15.64
C GLY A 36 3.18 0.16 -15.64
N GLY A 37 3.70 0.78 -16.69
CA GLY A 37 3.92 2.23 -16.74
C GLY A 37 4.97 2.70 -15.72
N THR A 38 5.04 4.01 -15.52
CA THR A 38 5.94 4.64 -14.53
C THR A 38 5.26 5.86 -13.91
N GLY A 39 5.74 6.29 -12.73
CA GLY A 39 5.27 7.52 -12.08
C GLY A 39 3.93 7.41 -11.35
N TYR A 40 3.46 6.21 -11.06
CA TYR A 40 2.30 5.99 -10.22
C TYR A 40 2.71 6.04 -8.74
N TYR A 41 2.10 6.95 -7.99
CA TYR A 41 2.23 7.04 -6.53
C TYR A 41 1.02 6.44 -5.81
N GLU A 42 -0.06 6.21 -6.56
CA GLU A 42 -1.30 5.61 -6.09
C GLU A 42 -1.75 4.50 -7.05
N THR A 43 -2.64 3.64 -6.58
CA THR A 43 -3.22 2.61 -7.43
C THR A 43 -4.04 3.25 -8.54
N PRO A 44 -3.71 3.03 -9.83
CA PRO A 44 -4.50 3.57 -10.92
C PRO A 44 -5.90 2.94 -10.96
N THR A 45 -6.87 3.69 -11.44
CA THR A 45 -8.18 3.14 -11.78
C THR A 45 -8.10 2.42 -13.13
N LEU A 46 -8.82 1.31 -13.27
CA LEU A 46 -9.00 0.59 -14.52
C LEU A 46 -10.42 0.77 -15.03
N THR A 47 -10.53 1.25 -16.26
CA THR A 47 -11.82 1.37 -16.96
C THR A 47 -11.90 0.33 -18.07
N LEU A 48 -12.95 -0.48 -18.05
CA LEU A 48 -13.28 -1.41 -19.13
C LEU A 48 -14.34 -0.79 -20.03
N SER A 49 -14.06 -0.71 -21.33
CA SER A 49 -14.99 -0.22 -22.34
C SER A 49 -15.40 -1.39 -23.26
N ASN A 50 -16.63 -1.35 -23.78
CA ASN A 50 -17.21 -2.37 -24.66
C ASN A 50 -17.22 -3.78 -24.03
N ALA A 51 -17.19 -3.86 -22.71
CA ALA A 51 -17.11 -5.13 -22.01
C ALA A 51 -18.45 -5.88 -21.93
N SER A 52 -19.56 -5.24 -22.13
CA SER A 52 -20.92 -5.73 -22.40
C SER A 52 -21.95 -4.62 -22.15
N SER A 53 -23.17 -4.77 -22.66
CA SER A 53 -24.33 -3.94 -22.28
C SER A 53 -25.34 -4.84 -21.58
N GLY A 54 -25.44 -4.79 -20.26
CA GLY A 54 -26.36 -5.62 -19.47
C GLY A 54 -25.97 -5.68 -17.99
N SER A 55 -26.64 -6.50 -17.20
CA SER A 55 -26.37 -6.69 -15.77
C SER A 55 -25.05 -7.43 -15.48
N ASP A 56 -24.50 -8.13 -16.47
CA ASP A 56 -23.29 -8.96 -16.30
C ASP A 56 -22.06 -8.24 -16.89
N HIS A 57 -21.66 -7.16 -16.25
CA HIS A 57 -20.45 -6.44 -16.63
C HIS A 57 -19.20 -7.15 -16.12
N ALA A 58 -18.18 -7.24 -16.98
CA ALA A 58 -16.86 -7.62 -16.49
C ALA A 58 -16.33 -6.55 -15.54
N THR A 59 -15.91 -6.93 -14.35
CA THR A 59 -15.25 -6.08 -13.37
C THR A 59 -13.82 -6.52 -13.16
N ALA A 60 -12.93 -5.57 -12.94
CA ALA A 60 -11.54 -5.87 -12.60
C ALA A 60 -11.07 -4.92 -11.51
N THR A 61 -10.28 -5.45 -10.59
CA THR A 61 -9.63 -4.68 -9.54
C THR A 61 -8.15 -4.58 -9.84
N VAL A 62 -7.60 -3.37 -9.78
CA VAL A 62 -6.17 -3.15 -9.88
C VAL A 62 -5.55 -3.33 -8.50
N GLN A 63 -4.55 -4.18 -8.42
CA GLN A 63 -3.69 -4.29 -7.24
C GLN A 63 -2.29 -3.82 -7.62
N SER A 64 -1.93 -2.62 -7.20
CA SER A 64 -0.60 -2.05 -7.45
C SER A 64 0.36 -2.36 -6.30
N GLU A 65 1.64 -2.16 -6.55
CA GLU A 65 2.68 -2.25 -5.52
C GLU A 65 2.45 -1.25 -4.36
N LEU A 66 1.71 -0.18 -4.60
CA LEU A 66 1.41 0.90 -3.66
C LEU A 66 -0.02 0.85 -3.11
N SER A 67 -0.76 -0.23 -3.34
CA SER A 67 -2.14 -0.32 -2.86
C SER A 67 -2.25 -0.21 -1.34
N ALA A 68 -3.33 0.40 -0.86
CA ALA A 68 -3.59 0.56 0.57
C ALA A 68 -3.71 -0.79 1.32
N SER A 69 -4.11 -1.85 0.61
CA SER A 69 -4.17 -3.22 1.14
C SER A 69 -2.82 -3.97 1.11
N GLY A 70 -1.72 -3.27 0.80
CA GLY A 70 -0.39 -3.81 0.89
C GLY A 70 0.06 -4.68 -0.27
N GLY A 71 0.06 -4.15 -1.49
CA GLY A 71 0.54 -4.82 -2.70
C GLY A 71 1.95 -5.41 -2.60
N ASN A 72 2.34 -6.17 -3.62
CA ASN A 72 3.61 -6.89 -3.69
C ASN A 72 4.75 -6.05 -4.26
N ALA A 73 5.01 -4.87 -3.69
CA ALA A 73 6.13 -4.03 -4.10
C ALA A 73 7.44 -4.81 -4.03
N LYS A 74 8.25 -4.73 -5.09
CA LYS A 74 9.59 -5.37 -5.14
C LYS A 74 10.56 -4.68 -4.17
N THR A 75 10.48 -3.35 -4.08
CA THR A 75 11.29 -2.54 -3.16
C THR A 75 10.55 -2.36 -1.83
N ARG A 76 10.48 -3.42 -1.04
CA ARG A 76 9.86 -3.38 0.27
C ARG A 76 10.80 -3.87 1.36
N TYR A 77 10.68 -3.26 2.52
CA TYR A 77 11.24 -3.74 3.77
C TYR A 77 10.09 -4.13 4.70
N ILE A 78 10.15 -5.29 5.29
CA ILE A 78 9.17 -5.78 6.27
C ILE A 78 9.94 -6.13 7.55
N THR A 79 9.51 -5.56 8.68
CA THR A 79 10.08 -5.90 9.98
C THR A 79 9.76 -7.35 10.34
N ARG A 80 10.51 -7.90 11.26
CA ARG A 80 10.07 -9.09 11.98
C ARG A 80 8.76 -8.78 12.72
N ARG A 81 8.02 -9.84 13.04
CA ARG A 81 6.90 -9.78 13.97
C ARG A 81 7.40 -9.29 15.33
N VAL A 82 6.72 -8.29 15.88
CA VAL A 82 6.95 -7.76 17.22
C VAL A 82 5.78 -8.21 18.07
N ASN A 83 6.06 -8.95 19.12
CA ASN A 83 5.06 -9.33 20.14
C ASN A 83 5.26 -8.41 21.33
N LEU A 84 4.18 -7.77 21.77
CA LEU A 84 4.15 -6.98 22.99
C LEU A 84 4.17 -7.92 24.20
N GLU A 85 4.69 -7.45 25.31
CA GLU A 85 4.72 -8.22 26.56
C GLU A 85 3.28 -8.50 27.06
N ASP A 86 3.11 -9.57 27.82
CA ASP A 86 1.80 -9.93 28.35
C ASP A 86 1.24 -8.83 29.26
N GLY A 87 -0.02 -8.47 29.02
CA GLY A 87 -0.69 -7.37 29.71
C GLY A 87 -0.47 -5.98 29.08
N PHE A 88 0.31 -5.87 27.99
CA PHE A 88 0.59 -4.61 27.29
C PHE A 88 0.07 -4.64 25.85
N ASP A 89 -1.23 -4.87 25.69
CA ASP A 89 -1.86 -4.76 24.37
C ASP A 89 -1.99 -3.28 23.97
N ALA A 90 -1.77 -2.98 22.70
CA ALA A 90 -1.80 -1.62 22.19
C ALA A 90 -3.02 -1.35 21.32
N GLN A 91 -3.37 -0.06 21.20
CA GLN A 91 -4.51 0.42 20.40
C GLN A 91 -4.06 1.21 19.17
N ASP A 92 -2.84 1.71 19.14
CA ASP A 92 -2.32 2.47 18.00
C ASP A 92 -0.83 2.23 17.78
N ILE A 93 -0.36 2.59 16.57
CA ILE A 93 1.06 2.52 16.19
C ILE A 93 1.46 3.85 15.58
N ARG A 94 2.56 4.41 16.09
CA ARG A 94 3.26 5.51 15.43
C ARG A 94 4.59 5.02 14.89
N VAL A 95 4.90 5.39 13.64
CA VAL A 95 6.18 5.10 13.01
C VAL A 95 6.90 6.40 12.67
N ILE A 96 8.18 6.47 13.03
CA ILE A 96 9.05 7.62 12.75
C ILE A 96 10.21 7.09 11.91
N LEU A 97 10.42 7.71 10.74
CA LEU A 97 11.53 7.40 9.84
C LEU A 97 12.47 8.59 9.75
N ASN A 98 13.76 8.35 9.77
CA ASN A 98 14.76 9.29 9.25
C ASN A 98 15.17 8.85 7.86
N ALA A 99 14.90 9.67 6.84
CA ALA A 99 15.05 9.27 5.46
C ALA A 99 15.52 10.40 4.54
N TYR A 100 16.21 9.99 3.48
CA TYR A 100 16.44 10.78 2.29
C TYR A 100 15.26 10.53 1.33
N LYS A 101 14.44 11.54 1.13
CA LYS A 101 13.30 11.51 0.20
C LYS A 101 13.49 12.62 -0.83
N PRO A 102 14.14 12.36 -1.95
CA PRO A 102 14.29 13.34 -3.03
C PRO A 102 12.96 13.60 -3.74
N LYS A 103 12.95 14.66 -4.56
CA LYS A 103 11.80 14.99 -5.40
C LYS A 103 11.43 13.78 -6.29
N ASP A 104 10.15 13.63 -6.58
CA ASP A 104 9.60 12.56 -7.43
C ASP A 104 9.82 11.14 -6.88
N THR A 105 9.96 11.03 -5.55
CA THR A 105 9.98 9.75 -4.84
C THR A 105 8.92 9.69 -3.76
N GLU A 106 8.56 8.47 -3.34
CA GLU A 106 7.58 8.22 -2.30
C GLU A 106 8.08 7.18 -1.31
N ILE A 107 7.75 7.37 -0.03
CA ILE A 107 7.96 6.40 1.04
C ILE A 107 6.60 6.13 1.66
N LYS A 108 6.07 4.93 1.47
CA LYS A 108 4.81 4.51 2.06
C LYS A 108 5.06 3.52 3.20
N VAL A 109 4.37 3.74 4.30
CA VAL A 109 4.48 2.92 5.51
C VAL A 109 3.16 2.24 5.77
N TYR A 110 3.22 0.96 6.12
CA TYR A 110 2.05 0.14 6.41
C TYR A 110 2.26 -0.57 7.73
N TYR A 111 1.20 -0.82 8.44
CA TYR A 111 1.18 -1.71 9.59
C TYR A 111 0.34 -2.95 9.30
N ARG A 112 0.63 -4.02 10.03
CA ARG A 112 -0.18 -5.23 10.16
C ARG A 112 -0.26 -5.52 11.65
N VAL A 113 -1.46 -5.83 12.15
CA VAL A 113 -1.70 -6.12 13.56
C VAL A 113 -2.47 -7.43 13.73
N TRP A 114 -2.36 -8.00 14.92
CA TRP A 114 -3.09 -9.19 15.30
C TRP A 114 -3.36 -9.19 16.82
N ASN A 115 -4.56 -9.54 17.20
CA ASN A 115 -4.98 -9.73 18.57
C ASN A 115 -4.81 -11.19 18.97
N ALA A 116 -4.37 -11.46 20.20
CA ALA A 116 -4.12 -12.83 20.68
C ALA A 116 -5.38 -13.72 20.73
N GLU A 117 -6.57 -13.12 20.81
CA GLU A 117 -7.86 -13.81 20.80
C GLU A 117 -8.41 -14.07 19.38
N ASP A 118 -7.77 -13.51 18.34
CA ASP A 118 -8.16 -13.74 16.95
C ASP A 118 -7.70 -15.13 16.51
N PRO A 119 -8.64 -16.04 16.13
CA PRO A 119 -8.29 -17.39 15.74
C PRO A 119 -7.57 -17.48 14.36
N GLY A 120 -7.59 -16.40 13.59
CA GLY A 120 -6.90 -16.35 12.28
C GLY A 120 -5.42 -16.05 12.42
N ASP A 121 -4.63 -16.49 11.44
CA ASP A 121 -3.18 -16.30 11.46
C ASP A 121 -2.78 -14.83 11.25
N PHE A 122 -1.70 -14.43 11.90
CA PHE A 122 -1.11 -13.09 11.74
C PHE A 122 -0.72 -12.82 10.28
N GLU A 123 -0.20 -13.81 9.58
CA GLU A 123 0.25 -13.70 8.19
C GLU A 123 -0.88 -13.43 7.21
N ASP A 124 -2.09 -13.83 7.54
CA ASP A 124 -3.27 -13.63 6.71
C ASP A 124 -3.88 -12.23 6.87
N LYS A 125 -3.46 -11.48 7.89
CA LYS A 125 -3.96 -10.10 8.08
C LYS A 125 -3.38 -9.17 7.02
N PRO A 126 -4.19 -8.25 6.47
CA PRO A 126 -3.72 -7.29 5.48
C PRO A 126 -2.76 -6.28 6.09
N TYR A 127 -1.85 -5.76 5.27
CA TYR A 127 -1.16 -4.53 5.59
C TYR A 127 -2.08 -3.34 5.32
N VAL A 128 -2.12 -2.39 6.25
CA VAL A 128 -2.93 -1.17 6.18
C VAL A 128 -1.99 0.03 6.03
N LEU A 129 -2.28 0.91 5.05
CA LEU A 129 -1.50 2.11 4.82
C LEU A 129 -1.63 3.08 5.99
N MET A 130 -0.51 3.62 6.44
CA MET A 130 -0.45 4.68 7.45
C MET A 130 -0.55 6.06 6.80
N THR A 131 -1.09 7.01 7.55
CA THR A 131 -1.13 8.42 7.15
C THR A 131 0.17 9.10 7.55
N GLN A 132 0.83 9.76 6.60
CA GLN A 132 1.96 10.63 6.91
C GLN A 132 1.47 11.91 7.60
N GLU A 133 1.98 12.21 8.79
CA GLU A 133 1.68 13.44 9.54
C GLU A 133 2.60 14.60 9.15
N THR A 134 3.84 14.30 8.79
CA THR A 134 4.78 15.29 8.29
C THR A 134 4.33 15.81 6.93
N ASP A 135 4.63 17.08 6.63
CA ASP A 135 4.31 17.66 5.33
C ASP A 135 4.73 16.72 4.20
N ALA A 136 3.77 16.34 3.36
CA ALA A 136 3.99 15.44 2.23
C ALA A 136 4.99 16.03 1.20
N ASN A 137 5.10 17.37 1.15
CA ASN A 137 6.02 18.08 0.27
C ASN A 137 7.43 18.23 0.86
N LEU A 138 7.68 17.77 2.08
CA LEU A 138 9.02 17.78 2.66
C LEU A 138 9.91 16.83 1.85
N ILE A 139 10.88 17.40 1.15
CA ILE A 139 11.85 16.69 0.31
C ILE A 139 13.28 16.96 0.77
N SER A 140 14.18 16.06 0.43
CA SER A 140 15.62 16.21 0.65
C SER A 140 16.30 16.75 -0.60
N ALA A 141 16.95 17.91 -0.52
CA ALA A 141 17.60 18.53 -1.66
C ALA A 141 18.85 17.76 -2.16
N ASN A 142 19.50 17.01 -1.27
CA ASN A 142 20.63 16.13 -1.56
C ASN A 142 20.76 15.01 -0.53
N GLU A 143 21.60 14.04 -0.80
CA GLU A 143 21.74 12.81 0.04
C GLU A 143 22.22 13.06 1.48
N SER A 144 22.84 14.21 1.76
CA SER A 144 23.27 14.55 3.13
C SER A 144 22.12 15.07 4.01
N ILE A 145 21.00 15.44 3.39
CA ILE A 145 19.83 15.94 4.09
C ILE A 145 18.88 14.78 4.39
N ILE A 146 18.90 14.35 5.63
CA ILE A 146 18.00 13.33 6.17
C ILE A 146 16.90 14.05 6.96
N ASN A 147 15.66 13.90 6.51
CA ASN A 147 14.50 14.46 7.19
C ASN A 147 13.80 13.39 8.03
N GLN A 148 13.08 13.85 9.06
CA GLN A 148 12.24 12.99 9.88
C GLN A 148 10.81 13.01 9.34
N TYR A 149 10.24 11.82 9.15
CA TYR A 149 8.86 11.61 8.70
C TYR A 149 8.09 10.80 9.75
N SER A 150 6.93 11.31 10.16
CA SER A 150 6.03 10.65 11.12
C SER A 150 4.82 10.09 10.40
N TYR A 151 4.42 8.90 10.80
CA TYR A 151 3.25 8.18 10.28
C TYR A 151 2.40 7.68 11.43
N LYS A 152 1.07 7.75 11.28
CA LYS A 152 0.08 7.23 12.22
C LYS A 152 -0.94 6.33 11.53
N SER A 153 -1.73 5.60 12.28
CA SER A 153 -2.94 4.96 11.78
C SER A 153 -3.92 6.02 11.26
N VAL A 154 -4.86 5.62 10.41
CA VAL A 154 -5.78 6.59 9.78
C VAL A 154 -6.68 7.27 10.81
N ASP A 155 -7.20 6.53 11.79
CA ASP A 155 -8.24 6.98 12.71
C ASP A 155 -7.79 7.08 14.20
N GLY A 156 -6.50 7.02 14.47
CA GLY A 156 -5.95 7.08 15.83
C GLY A 156 -5.99 5.74 16.55
N ALA A 157 -7.15 5.13 16.77
CA ALA A 157 -7.25 3.77 17.29
C ALA A 157 -7.39 2.74 16.16
N ILE A 158 -6.61 1.68 16.22
CA ILE A 158 -6.64 0.60 15.23
C ILE A 158 -7.74 -0.38 15.59
N THR A 159 -8.71 -0.53 14.70
CA THR A 159 -9.73 -1.58 14.79
C THR A 159 -9.70 -2.45 13.55
N TYR A 160 -9.93 -3.74 13.68
CA TYR A 160 -10.10 -4.65 12.55
C TYR A 160 -11.12 -5.76 12.88
N THR A 161 -11.76 -6.28 11.84
CA THR A 161 -12.73 -7.36 11.98
C THR A 161 -12.15 -8.66 11.40
N SER A 162 -12.25 -9.74 12.14
CA SER A 162 -11.85 -11.08 11.73
C SER A 162 -12.87 -12.09 12.22
N SER A 163 -13.30 -13.02 11.38
CA SER A 163 -14.28 -14.06 11.72
C SER A 163 -15.58 -13.52 12.35
N GLY A 164 -16.01 -12.31 11.95
CA GLY A 164 -17.22 -11.67 12.48
C GLY A 164 -17.04 -10.96 13.83
N GLN A 165 -15.87 -10.99 14.42
CA GLN A 165 -15.51 -10.30 15.66
C GLN A 165 -14.65 -9.06 15.34
N THR A 166 -14.92 -7.93 16.02
CA THR A 166 -14.10 -6.72 15.94
C THR A 166 -13.16 -6.65 17.14
N TYR A 167 -11.90 -6.37 16.83
CA TYR A 167 -10.82 -6.20 17.81
C TYR A 167 -10.36 -4.74 17.79
N ASP A 168 -10.23 -4.15 18.97
CA ASP A 168 -9.81 -2.76 19.20
C ASP A 168 -8.42 -2.65 19.87
N LYS A 169 -7.79 -3.80 20.11
CA LYS A 169 -6.42 -3.92 20.62
C LYS A 169 -5.66 -4.98 19.85
N PHE A 170 -4.34 -4.87 19.87
CA PHE A 170 -3.46 -5.86 19.26
C PHE A 170 -2.27 -6.20 20.17
N LYS A 171 -1.85 -7.45 20.07
CA LYS A 171 -0.69 -8.02 20.78
C LYS A 171 0.54 -8.07 19.91
N THR A 172 0.34 -8.19 18.59
CA THR A 172 1.41 -8.44 17.63
C THR A 172 1.29 -7.49 16.48
N PHE A 173 2.43 -6.99 16.00
CA PHE A 173 2.46 -6.16 14.80
C PHE A 173 3.71 -6.36 13.95
N SER A 174 3.66 -5.91 12.71
CA SER A 174 4.83 -5.68 11.84
C SER A 174 4.61 -4.44 10.97
N ILE A 175 5.72 -3.82 10.59
CA ILE A 175 5.74 -2.63 9.73
C ILE A 175 6.29 -3.03 8.36
N LYS A 176 5.65 -2.53 7.30
CA LYS A 176 6.15 -2.63 5.92
C LYS A 176 6.42 -1.23 5.41
N ILE A 177 7.60 -1.03 4.82
CA ILE A 177 7.99 0.20 4.14
C ILE A 177 8.14 -0.11 2.65
N VAL A 178 7.53 0.71 1.81
CA VAL A 178 7.65 0.63 0.36
C VAL A 178 8.31 1.91 -0.14
N LEU A 179 9.34 1.75 -0.96
CA LEU A 179 10.07 2.84 -1.58
C LEU A 179 9.71 2.88 -3.08
N ALA A 180 9.26 4.02 -3.55
CA ALA A 180 8.92 4.21 -4.95
C ALA A 180 9.62 5.44 -5.54
N SER A 181 9.94 5.37 -6.83
CA SER A 181 10.51 6.48 -7.60
C SER A 181 9.99 6.46 -9.02
N SER A 182 9.76 7.64 -9.57
CA SER A 182 9.46 7.80 -11.01
C SER A 182 10.71 7.68 -11.89
N SER A 183 11.91 7.65 -11.29
CA SER A 183 13.20 7.58 -11.99
C SER A 183 14.06 6.45 -11.44
N SER A 184 14.67 5.68 -12.33
CA SER A 184 15.62 4.62 -11.95
C SER A 184 16.95 5.15 -11.37
N THR A 185 17.21 6.44 -11.52
CA THR A 185 18.45 7.10 -11.05
C THR A 185 18.28 7.83 -9.71
N VAL A 186 17.05 8.04 -9.26
CA VAL A 186 16.73 8.78 -8.03
C VAL A 186 16.06 7.83 -7.05
N ILE A 187 16.75 7.48 -5.97
CA ILE A 187 16.33 6.42 -5.06
C ILE A 187 16.16 7.02 -3.65
N PRO A 188 14.97 6.89 -3.01
CA PRO A 188 14.80 7.26 -1.61
C PRO A 188 15.53 6.25 -0.71
N LYS A 189 16.03 6.70 0.44
CA LYS A 189 16.79 5.88 1.38
C LYS A 189 16.26 6.08 2.80
N VAL A 190 15.96 5.00 3.51
CA VAL A 190 15.62 5.04 4.94
C VAL A 190 16.90 4.77 5.74
N LYS A 191 17.24 5.68 6.66
CA LYS A 191 18.43 5.58 7.50
C LYS A 191 18.11 4.80 8.78
N ASP A 192 17.01 5.15 9.43
CA ASP A 192 16.53 4.45 10.62
C ASP A 192 15.00 4.52 10.76
N MET A 193 14.46 3.69 11.64
CA MET A 193 13.03 3.58 11.92
C MET A 193 12.82 3.35 13.41
N LYS A 194 11.79 4.03 13.96
CA LYS A 194 11.19 3.72 15.25
C LYS A 194 9.72 3.38 15.04
N ALA A 195 9.26 2.29 15.63
CA ALA A 195 7.84 1.96 15.75
C ALA A 195 7.48 1.99 17.23
N ILE A 196 6.41 2.70 17.57
CA ILE A 196 5.93 2.91 18.94
C ILE A 196 4.50 2.40 18.99
N ALA A 197 4.26 1.38 19.79
CA ALA A 197 2.92 0.91 20.12
C ALA A 197 2.38 1.77 21.27
N LEU A 198 1.12 2.21 21.15
CA LEU A 198 0.47 3.13 22.07
C LEU A 198 -0.81 2.49 22.61
N ASP A 199 -1.06 2.68 23.91
CA ASP A 199 -2.33 2.37 24.59
C ASP A 199 -2.89 3.70 25.13
N PHE A 200 -4.21 3.91 25.01
CA PHE A 200 -4.92 5.14 25.41
C PHE A 200 -5.86 4.89 26.56
#